data_56cd4471e02a46e4d05026553cda529e
#
_entry.id   56cd4471e02a46e4d05026553cda529e
#
_cell.length_a   1.000
_cell.length_b   1.000
_cell.length_c   1.000
_cell.angle_alpha   90.00
_cell.angle_beta   90.00
_cell.angle_gamma   90.00
#
_symmetry.space_group_name_H-M   'P 1'
#
loop_
_entity.id
_entity.type
_entity.pdbx_description
1 polymer ?
#
loop_
_entity_poly.entity_id
_entity_poly.type
_entity_poly.pdbx_seq_one_letter_code
_entity_poly.pdbx_strand_id
1 'polypeptide(L)'
;MTLKPDIFNLPVTALAGVGSKIAEQLDQLGIERVFDLLLHLPRDYEDRSRLVNMCDVVDGQSALLQGTVVRVENKKMGLSVTLQDKTAQTTLRFFKVYRGLTETMAVGNTLRVFGEISISKYGTQISHPEYEIITGHQPLTNTGLIPVYPTVKNLHQNKLRSLIRLALQTVKQANPVMATMSDAEWQIVQSALSQQFPLLAGSHNPFEAFSLLEAISFIQQPPIYTDSNKQILVLEALKNRSHPTCQRLMIEEILA
;
A
#
# COMPACT_ATOMS: atom_id res chain seq x y z
N MET A 1 -28.14 26.33 -12.17
CA MET A 1 -28.09 25.15 -11.28
C MET A 1 -27.11 24.16 -11.94
N THR A 2 -25.83 24.28 -11.68
CA THR A 2 -24.78 23.38 -12.21
C THR A 2 -24.96 22.02 -11.52
N LEU A 3 -25.42 21.04 -12.29
CA LEU A 3 -25.42 19.64 -11.85
C LEU A 3 -23.98 19.32 -11.37
N LYS A 4 -23.80 18.99 -10.10
CA LYS A 4 -22.52 18.43 -9.62
C LYS A 4 -22.23 17.21 -10.49
N PRO A 5 -21.06 17.09 -11.10
CA PRO A 5 -20.74 15.91 -11.89
C PRO A 5 -20.94 14.68 -11.01
N ASP A 6 -21.63 13.69 -11.56
CA ASP A 6 -21.80 12.39 -10.90
C ASP A 6 -20.41 11.77 -10.72
N ILE A 7 -19.91 11.81 -9.50
CA ILE A 7 -18.55 11.39 -9.17
C ILE A 7 -18.33 9.90 -9.44
N PHE A 8 -19.38 9.10 -9.45
CA PHE A 8 -19.32 7.68 -9.76
C PHE A 8 -19.01 7.43 -11.23
N ASN A 9 -19.49 8.33 -12.11
CA ASN A 9 -19.26 8.26 -13.56
C ASN A 9 -18.10 9.14 -14.04
N LEU A 10 -17.34 9.76 -13.10
CA LEU A 10 -16.20 10.59 -13.47
C LEU A 10 -15.09 9.73 -14.10
N PRO A 11 -14.67 9.98 -15.37
CA PRO A 11 -13.65 9.20 -16.01
C PRO A 11 -12.28 9.39 -15.31
N VAL A 12 -11.42 8.37 -15.30
CA VAL A 12 -10.07 8.45 -14.69
C VAL A 12 -9.20 9.54 -15.31
N THR A 13 -9.46 9.89 -16.57
CA THR A 13 -8.73 10.96 -17.28
C THR A 13 -8.98 12.35 -16.69
N ALA A 14 -10.01 12.52 -15.87
CA ALA A 14 -10.25 13.76 -15.11
C ALA A 14 -9.25 13.95 -13.96
N LEU A 15 -8.57 12.88 -13.52
CA LEU A 15 -7.56 12.96 -12.47
C LEU A 15 -6.24 13.55 -12.99
N ALA A 16 -5.66 14.45 -12.21
CA ALA A 16 -4.36 15.02 -12.53
C ALA A 16 -3.28 13.93 -12.67
N GLY A 17 -2.53 13.98 -13.78
CA GLY A 17 -1.47 13.01 -14.07
C GLY A 17 -1.92 11.72 -14.73
N VAL A 18 -3.18 11.63 -15.17
CA VAL A 18 -3.69 10.57 -16.05
C VAL A 18 -3.73 11.09 -17.47
N GLY A 19 -2.63 10.88 -18.22
CA GLY A 19 -2.58 11.09 -19.68
C GLY A 19 -2.98 9.80 -20.42
N SER A 20 -3.05 9.86 -21.76
CA SER A 20 -3.50 8.76 -22.63
C SER A 20 -2.79 7.42 -22.28
N LYS A 21 -1.47 7.45 -22.12
CA LYS A 21 -0.68 6.25 -21.78
C LYS A 21 -1.08 5.61 -20.45
N ILE A 22 -1.35 6.41 -19.43
CA ILE A 22 -1.79 5.90 -18.11
C ILE A 22 -3.23 5.41 -18.20
N ALA A 23 -4.10 6.12 -18.95
CA ALA A 23 -5.48 5.68 -19.17
C ALA A 23 -5.54 4.32 -19.86
N GLU A 24 -4.74 4.08 -20.91
CA GLU A 24 -4.61 2.76 -21.57
C GLU A 24 -4.14 1.65 -20.62
N GLN A 25 -3.23 1.98 -19.69
CA GLN A 25 -2.76 1.01 -18.69
C GLN A 25 -3.82 0.71 -17.61
N LEU A 26 -4.63 1.71 -17.24
CA LEU A 26 -5.75 1.54 -16.32
C LEU A 26 -6.88 0.74 -16.97
N ASP A 27 -7.18 1.00 -18.25
CA ASP A 27 -8.15 0.25 -19.06
C ASP A 27 -7.82 -1.25 -19.11
N GLN A 28 -6.53 -1.64 -19.26
CA GLN A 28 -6.08 -3.03 -19.18
C GLN A 28 -6.39 -3.69 -17.81
N LEU A 29 -6.65 -2.91 -16.77
CA LEU A 29 -7.08 -3.38 -15.45
C LEU A 29 -8.61 -3.28 -15.28
N GLY A 30 -9.35 -2.89 -16.31
CA GLY A 30 -10.79 -2.63 -16.25
C GLY A 30 -11.17 -1.36 -15.48
N ILE A 31 -10.24 -0.40 -15.40
CA ILE A 31 -10.41 0.84 -14.64
C ILE A 31 -10.63 1.99 -15.61
N GLU A 32 -11.88 2.40 -15.78
CA GLU A 32 -12.28 3.50 -16.68
C GLU A 32 -12.70 4.75 -15.90
N ARG A 33 -13.28 4.57 -14.70
CA ARG A 33 -13.82 5.63 -13.85
C ARG A 33 -13.03 5.78 -12.56
N VAL A 34 -13.17 6.94 -11.93
CA VAL A 34 -12.57 7.21 -10.62
C VAL A 34 -13.06 6.22 -9.57
N PHE A 35 -14.32 5.80 -9.66
CA PHE A 35 -14.89 4.83 -8.75
C PHE A 35 -14.28 3.44 -8.93
N ASP A 36 -14.05 2.99 -10.16
CA ASP A 36 -13.38 1.71 -10.45
C ASP A 36 -11.97 1.69 -9.85
N LEU A 37 -11.27 2.84 -9.91
CA LEU A 37 -9.94 2.98 -9.29
C LEU A 37 -9.99 2.86 -7.77
N LEU A 38 -11.05 3.33 -7.11
CA LEU A 38 -11.23 3.18 -5.66
C LEU A 38 -11.55 1.73 -5.27
N LEU A 39 -12.24 0.99 -6.14
CA LEU A 39 -12.55 -0.43 -5.96
C LEU A 39 -11.41 -1.36 -6.43
N HIS A 40 -10.34 -0.81 -7.02
CA HIS A 40 -9.14 -1.59 -7.30
C HIS A 40 -8.40 -1.91 -6.00
N LEU A 41 -8.79 -3.02 -5.36
CA LEU A 41 -8.35 -3.36 -4.02
C LEU A 41 -6.91 -3.89 -3.99
N PRO A 42 -6.15 -3.63 -2.91
CA PRO A 42 -4.84 -4.23 -2.71
C PRO A 42 -4.93 -5.76 -2.66
N ARG A 43 -3.96 -6.42 -3.28
CA ARG A 43 -3.76 -7.87 -3.15
C ARG A 43 -2.95 -8.24 -1.90
N ASP A 44 -2.13 -7.31 -1.40
CA ASP A 44 -1.25 -7.48 -0.24
C ASP A 44 -0.90 -6.12 0.37
N TYR A 45 -0.23 -6.14 1.52
CA TYR A 45 0.30 -4.97 2.21
C TYR A 45 1.74 -5.20 2.64
N GLU A 46 2.58 -4.19 2.43
CA GLU A 46 3.94 -4.11 2.94
C GLU A 46 3.94 -3.37 4.28
N ASP A 47 4.47 -4.01 5.32
CA ASP A 47 4.64 -3.34 6.61
C ASP A 47 5.93 -2.49 6.59
N ARG A 48 5.75 -1.17 6.51
CA ARG A 48 6.83 -0.18 6.61
C ARG A 48 6.67 0.68 7.87
N SER A 49 5.96 0.17 8.90
CA SER A 49 5.64 0.94 10.11
C SER A 49 6.85 1.12 11.03
N ARG A 50 7.85 0.27 10.91
CA ARG A 50 9.03 0.26 11.79
C ARG A 50 10.32 -0.06 11.03
N LEU A 51 11.42 0.48 11.53
CA LEU A 51 12.75 0.03 11.15
C LEU A 51 13.05 -1.30 11.84
N VAL A 52 13.58 -2.25 11.07
CA VAL A 52 14.06 -3.54 11.56
C VAL A 52 15.58 -3.46 11.64
N ASN A 53 16.18 -3.97 12.71
CA ASN A 53 17.64 -4.09 12.78
C ASN A 53 18.12 -5.17 11.80
N MET A 54 19.31 -4.96 11.22
CA MET A 54 19.84 -5.90 10.22
C MET A 54 20.11 -7.30 10.78
N CYS A 55 20.28 -7.45 12.10
CA CYS A 55 20.40 -8.78 12.73
C CYS A 55 19.07 -9.51 12.94
N ASP A 56 17.94 -8.78 12.93
CA ASP A 56 16.61 -9.32 13.24
C ASP A 56 15.80 -9.64 11.97
N VAL A 57 16.41 -9.54 10.78
CA VAL A 57 15.73 -9.81 9.52
C VAL A 57 15.47 -11.31 9.31
N VAL A 58 14.39 -11.62 8.61
CA VAL A 58 13.96 -12.99 8.33
C VAL A 58 13.99 -13.23 6.81
N ASP A 59 14.52 -14.39 6.40
CA ASP A 59 14.60 -14.80 5.00
C ASP A 59 13.21 -14.86 4.35
N GLY A 60 13.09 -14.33 3.12
CA GLY A 60 11.85 -14.26 2.36
C GLY A 60 10.85 -13.19 2.83
N GLN A 61 11.12 -12.46 3.91
CA GLN A 61 10.27 -11.35 4.35
C GLN A 61 10.79 -10.01 3.84
N SER A 62 9.87 -9.08 3.58
CA SER A 62 10.23 -7.69 3.28
C SER A 62 10.45 -6.91 4.57
N ALA A 63 11.50 -6.09 4.61
CA ALA A 63 11.84 -5.27 5.77
C ALA A 63 12.27 -3.86 5.36
N LEU A 64 11.97 -2.89 6.25
CA LEU A 64 12.48 -1.53 6.17
C LEU A 64 13.73 -1.43 7.03
N LEU A 65 14.89 -1.24 6.40
CA LEU A 65 16.19 -1.12 7.05
C LEU A 65 16.73 0.30 6.91
N GLN A 66 17.57 0.72 7.85
CA GLN A 66 18.34 1.96 7.74
C GLN A 66 19.78 1.70 8.15
N GLY A 67 20.73 2.22 7.38
CA GLY A 67 22.14 2.07 7.68
C GLY A 67 23.01 3.00 6.86
N THR A 68 24.30 2.99 7.18
CA THR A 68 25.32 3.75 6.46
C THR A 68 25.99 2.88 5.39
N VAL A 69 26.21 3.42 4.23
CA VAL A 69 26.97 2.76 3.17
C VAL A 69 28.45 2.68 3.59
N VAL A 70 28.96 1.46 3.75
CA VAL A 70 30.36 1.23 4.14
C VAL A 70 31.23 0.73 3.01
N ARG A 71 30.62 0.16 1.95
CA ARG A 71 31.35 -0.37 0.79
C ARG A 71 30.50 -0.32 -0.46
N VAL A 72 31.13 0.02 -1.58
CA VAL A 72 30.52 0.03 -2.92
C VAL A 72 31.42 -0.69 -3.89
N GLU A 73 30.91 -1.67 -4.61
CA GLU A 73 31.66 -2.47 -5.58
C GLU A 73 30.92 -2.50 -6.92
N ASN A 74 31.60 -2.04 -7.96
CA ASN A 74 31.17 -2.21 -9.33
C ASN A 74 31.57 -3.62 -9.81
N LYS A 75 30.59 -4.49 -10.05
CA LYS A 75 30.80 -5.87 -10.54
C LYS A 75 30.34 -5.97 -12.00
N LYS A 76 30.82 -7.00 -12.73
CA LYS A 76 30.38 -7.26 -14.11
C LYS A 76 28.86 -7.34 -14.26
N MET A 77 28.16 -7.76 -13.20
CA MET A 77 26.70 -7.92 -13.17
C MET A 77 25.98 -6.81 -12.41
N GLY A 78 26.53 -5.62 -12.28
CA GLY A 78 25.89 -4.48 -11.63
C GLY A 78 26.62 -3.92 -10.41
N LEU A 79 25.90 -3.20 -9.58
CA LEU A 79 26.42 -2.54 -8.37
C LEU A 79 26.06 -3.34 -7.13
N SER A 80 27.06 -3.56 -6.26
CA SER A 80 26.91 -4.17 -4.94
C SER A 80 27.26 -3.13 -3.88
N VAL A 81 26.34 -2.86 -2.97
CA VAL A 81 26.48 -1.84 -1.92
C VAL A 81 26.29 -2.52 -0.56
N THR A 82 27.28 -2.39 0.33
CA THR A 82 27.17 -2.88 1.69
C THR A 82 26.67 -1.77 2.59
N LEU A 83 25.52 -2.02 3.19
CA LEU A 83 24.90 -1.16 4.19
C LEU A 83 25.18 -1.75 5.58
N GLN A 84 25.44 -0.89 6.55
CA GLN A 84 25.71 -1.30 7.94
C GLN A 84 24.87 -0.47 8.91
N ASP A 85 24.26 -1.13 9.86
CA ASP A 85 23.71 -0.52 11.06
C ASP A 85 24.57 -0.86 12.31
N LYS A 86 24.02 -0.65 13.51
CA LYS A 86 24.73 -0.98 14.77
C LYS A 86 24.79 -2.48 15.05
N THR A 87 24.07 -3.32 14.32
CA THR A 87 23.84 -4.73 14.63
C THR A 87 24.49 -5.66 13.62
N ALA A 88 24.39 -5.34 12.30
CA ALA A 88 24.88 -6.20 11.24
C ALA A 88 25.14 -5.43 9.93
N GLN A 89 25.41 -6.18 8.87
CA GLN A 89 25.57 -5.67 7.50
C GLN A 89 24.60 -6.37 6.55
N THR A 90 24.10 -5.62 5.56
CA THR A 90 23.25 -6.12 4.48
C THR A 90 23.76 -5.65 3.14
N THR A 91 23.78 -6.53 2.13
CA THR A 91 24.24 -6.21 0.79
C THR A 91 23.07 -5.86 -0.11
N LEU A 92 23.05 -4.66 -0.68
CA LEU A 92 22.11 -4.25 -1.71
C LEU A 92 22.66 -4.59 -3.08
N ARG A 93 21.84 -5.21 -3.94
CA ARG A 93 22.24 -5.59 -5.32
C ARG A 93 21.40 -4.88 -6.35
N PHE A 94 22.07 -4.18 -7.30
CA PHE A 94 21.46 -3.48 -8.42
C PHE A 94 22.04 -4.06 -9.73
N PHE A 95 21.25 -4.83 -10.47
CA PHE A 95 21.68 -5.39 -11.76
C PHE A 95 21.61 -4.37 -12.90
N LYS A 96 20.80 -3.31 -12.75
CA LYS A 96 20.75 -2.18 -13.68
C LYS A 96 21.29 -0.95 -12.96
N VAL A 97 22.41 -0.43 -13.45
CA VAL A 97 23.03 0.79 -12.95
C VAL A 97 22.66 1.94 -13.89
N TYR A 98 22.06 2.98 -13.37
CA TYR A 98 21.73 4.19 -14.11
C TYR A 98 22.52 5.38 -13.55
N ARG A 99 22.61 6.44 -14.35
CA ARG A 99 23.30 7.67 -13.94
C ARG A 99 22.68 8.22 -12.64
N GLY A 100 23.52 8.55 -11.67
CA GLY A 100 23.11 9.04 -10.35
C GLY A 100 22.97 7.96 -9.27
N LEU A 101 22.80 6.66 -9.64
CA LEU A 101 22.77 5.59 -8.64
C LEU A 101 24.06 5.50 -7.84
N THR A 102 25.22 5.60 -8.53
CA THR A 102 26.53 5.51 -7.88
C THR A 102 26.78 6.69 -6.92
N GLU A 103 26.27 7.87 -7.26
CA GLU A 103 26.37 9.06 -6.39
C GLU A 103 25.50 8.90 -5.16
N THR A 104 24.28 8.37 -5.32
CA THR A 104 23.37 8.06 -4.22
C THR A 104 23.96 7.01 -3.27
N MET A 105 24.62 5.99 -3.84
CA MET A 105 25.21 4.86 -3.09
C MET A 105 26.64 5.14 -2.59
N ALA A 106 27.04 6.40 -2.50
CA ALA A 106 28.38 6.76 -2.03
C ALA A 106 28.63 6.34 -0.58
N VAL A 107 29.86 5.89 -0.30
CA VAL A 107 30.31 5.53 1.05
C VAL A 107 30.12 6.73 1.99
N GLY A 108 29.55 6.48 3.17
CA GLY A 108 29.22 7.50 4.16
C GLY A 108 27.78 8.01 4.08
N ASN A 109 27.07 7.78 2.98
CA ASN A 109 25.64 8.13 2.91
C ASN A 109 24.83 7.22 3.82
N THR A 110 23.83 7.79 4.50
CA THR A 110 22.83 7.01 5.23
C THR A 110 21.64 6.78 4.32
N LEU A 111 21.28 5.51 4.15
CA LEU A 111 20.16 5.08 3.33
C LEU A 111 19.10 4.42 4.18
N ARG A 112 17.85 4.65 3.83
CA ARG A 112 16.72 3.83 4.23
C ARG A 112 16.32 3.02 3.03
N VAL A 113 16.18 1.70 3.22
CA VAL A 113 15.93 0.75 2.14
C VAL A 113 14.79 -0.18 2.49
N PHE A 114 13.95 -0.50 1.52
CA PHE A 114 12.88 -1.48 1.68
C PHE A 114 12.97 -2.53 0.56
N GLY A 115 12.82 -3.80 0.93
CA GLY A 115 12.79 -4.89 -0.02
C GLY A 115 12.79 -6.25 0.65
N GLU A 116 12.63 -7.27 -0.16
CA GLU A 116 12.65 -8.67 0.28
C GLU A 116 14.06 -9.10 0.68
N ILE A 117 14.15 -9.68 1.87
CA ILE A 117 15.39 -10.18 2.45
C ILE A 117 15.68 -11.56 1.88
N SER A 118 16.91 -11.75 1.44
CA SER A 118 17.43 -13.07 1.08
C SER A 118 18.66 -13.38 1.91
N ILE A 119 18.60 -14.46 2.70
CA ILE A 119 19.71 -14.90 3.55
C ILE A 119 20.37 -16.12 2.89
N SER A 120 21.67 -16.04 2.68
CA SER A 120 22.45 -17.12 2.11
C SER A 120 23.74 -17.34 2.90
N LYS A 121 24.52 -18.35 2.52
CA LYS A 121 25.88 -18.57 3.08
C LYS A 121 26.85 -17.38 2.88
N TYR A 122 26.51 -16.46 2.00
CA TYR A 122 27.28 -15.25 1.73
C TYR A 122 26.77 -14.02 2.48
N GLY A 123 25.81 -14.19 3.38
CA GLY A 123 25.18 -13.14 4.17
C GLY A 123 23.81 -12.71 3.69
N THR A 124 23.32 -11.65 4.31
CA THR A 124 22.03 -11.03 4.02
C THR A 124 22.12 -10.10 2.80
N GLN A 125 21.14 -10.18 1.91
CA GLN A 125 21.08 -9.33 0.73
C GLN A 125 19.65 -8.90 0.40
N ILE A 126 19.54 -7.77 -0.31
CA ILE A 126 18.30 -7.27 -0.90
C ILE A 126 18.58 -6.97 -2.37
N SER A 127 17.76 -7.50 -3.28
CA SER A 127 17.87 -7.25 -4.72
C SER A 127 16.92 -6.13 -5.14
N HIS A 128 17.46 -5.10 -5.80
CA HIS A 128 16.69 -3.94 -6.27
C HIS A 128 15.79 -3.30 -5.20
N PRO A 129 16.32 -2.97 -3.99
CA PRO A 129 15.49 -2.33 -2.97
C PRO A 129 14.94 -1.00 -3.46
N GLU A 130 13.78 -0.60 -2.94
CA GLU A 130 13.41 0.81 -2.89
C GLU A 130 14.34 1.49 -1.89
N TYR A 131 14.75 2.73 -2.16
CA TYR A 131 15.68 3.44 -1.27
C TYR A 131 15.43 4.94 -1.25
N GLU A 132 15.81 5.57 -0.15
CA GLU A 132 15.88 7.02 0.02
C GLU A 132 17.17 7.39 0.77
N ILE A 133 17.74 8.57 0.44
CA ILE A 133 18.89 9.13 1.18
C ILE A 133 18.33 9.86 2.40
N ILE A 134 18.90 9.58 3.56
CA ILE A 134 18.54 10.25 4.80
C ILE A 134 19.57 11.31 5.13
N THR A 135 19.13 12.57 5.16
CA THR A 135 19.94 13.72 5.56
C THR A 135 19.45 14.24 6.91
N GLY A 136 20.28 14.07 7.96
CA GLY A 136 19.91 14.46 9.32
C GLY A 136 18.84 13.58 9.97
N HIS A 137 18.08 14.12 10.92
CA HIS A 137 16.97 13.45 11.58
C HIS A 137 15.69 13.61 10.75
N GLN A 138 15.54 12.78 9.74
CA GLN A 138 14.30 12.74 8.97
C GLN A 138 13.34 11.72 9.58
N PRO A 139 12.07 12.10 9.86
CA PRO A 139 11.04 11.17 10.29
C PRO A 139 10.83 10.10 9.21
N LEU A 140 10.27 8.97 9.61
CA LEU A 140 9.87 7.93 8.66
C LEU A 140 8.82 8.52 7.70
N THR A 141 9.17 8.65 6.43
CA THR A 141 8.23 9.00 5.35
C THR A 141 7.73 7.72 4.68
N ASN A 142 6.49 7.73 4.19
CA ASN A 142 5.84 6.54 3.62
C ASN A 142 5.83 5.33 4.58
N THR A 143 5.46 5.59 5.84
CA THR A 143 5.36 4.58 6.90
C THR A 143 3.96 3.99 6.99
N GLY A 144 3.85 2.83 7.66
CA GLY A 144 2.59 2.14 7.88
C GLY A 144 2.42 0.93 6.97
N LEU A 145 1.17 0.52 6.80
CA LEU A 145 0.80 -0.54 5.88
C LEU A 145 0.64 0.04 4.48
N ILE A 146 1.58 -0.27 3.60
CA ILE A 146 1.60 0.24 2.23
C ILE A 146 0.90 -0.78 1.32
N PRO A 147 -0.22 -0.41 0.66
CA PRO A 147 -0.95 -1.33 -0.19
C PRO A 147 -0.16 -1.71 -1.46
N VAL A 148 -0.23 -2.99 -1.83
CA VAL A 148 0.33 -3.57 -3.05
C VAL A 148 -0.81 -3.97 -3.97
N TYR A 149 -0.90 -3.36 -5.14
CA TYR A 149 -2.00 -3.57 -6.08
C TYR A 149 -1.65 -4.57 -7.19
N PRO A 150 -2.64 -5.28 -7.74
CA PRO A 150 -2.52 -5.86 -9.07
C PRO A 150 -2.14 -4.76 -10.07
N THR A 151 -1.23 -5.05 -11.00
CA THR A 151 -0.76 -4.05 -11.97
C THR A 151 -0.40 -4.69 -13.30
N VAL A 152 -0.28 -3.87 -14.33
CA VAL A 152 0.15 -4.25 -15.68
C VAL A 152 1.55 -3.72 -15.97
N LYS A 153 2.13 -4.20 -17.07
CA LYS A 153 3.48 -3.79 -17.49
C LYS A 153 3.58 -2.26 -17.60
N ASN A 154 4.65 -1.70 -17.01
CA ASN A 154 4.97 -0.26 -16.98
C ASN A 154 4.03 0.63 -16.14
N LEU A 155 3.04 0.10 -15.45
CA LEU A 155 2.27 0.83 -14.45
C LEU A 155 2.84 0.52 -13.06
N HIS A 156 3.61 1.46 -12.50
CA HIS A 156 4.32 1.25 -11.24
C HIS A 156 3.42 1.44 -10.02
N GLN A 157 3.68 0.67 -8.94
CA GLN A 157 2.95 0.74 -7.67
C GLN A 157 2.82 2.17 -7.13
N ASN A 158 3.91 2.95 -7.17
CA ASN A 158 3.89 4.34 -6.67
C ASN A 158 2.92 5.23 -7.48
N LYS A 159 2.77 4.96 -8.78
CA LYS A 159 1.80 5.70 -9.63
C LYS A 159 0.37 5.32 -9.25
N LEU A 160 0.06 4.02 -9.10
CA LEU A 160 -1.25 3.55 -8.65
C LEU A 160 -1.61 4.13 -7.28
N ARG A 161 -0.71 4.02 -6.29
CA ARG A 161 -0.89 4.60 -4.95
C ARG A 161 -1.19 6.10 -5.00
N SER A 162 -0.48 6.84 -5.86
CA SER A 162 -0.69 8.29 -6.04
C SER A 162 -2.07 8.59 -6.64
N LEU A 163 -2.49 7.85 -7.66
CA LEU A 163 -3.79 8.02 -8.31
C LEU A 163 -4.95 7.66 -7.39
N ILE A 164 -4.85 6.56 -6.65
CA ILE A 164 -5.87 6.13 -5.67
C ILE A 164 -5.99 7.17 -4.55
N ARG A 165 -4.87 7.71 -4.06
CA ARG A 165 -4.90 8.79 -3.07
C ARG A 165 -5.62 10.02 -3.60
N LEU A 166 -5.33 10.41 -4.84
CA LEU A 166 -6.00 11.54 -5.49
C LEU A 166 -7.50 11.27 -5.69
N ALA A 167 -7.87 10.06 -6.12
CA ALA A 167 -9.25 9.63 -6.25
C ALA A 167 -10.01 9.73 -4.92
N LEU A 168 -9.43 9.22 -3.82
CA LEU A 168 -10.01 9.34 -2.48
C LEU A 168 -10.21 10.80 -2.06
N GLN A 169 -9.23 11.66 -2.31
CA GLN A 169 -9.34 13.09 -2.01
C GLN A 169 -10.47 13.74 -2.80
N THR A 170 -10.56 13.45 -4.10
CA THR A 170 -11.59 13.97 -4.99
C THR A 170 -12.99 13.57 -4.52
N VAL A 171 -13.16 12.30 -4.15
CA VAL A 171 -14.45 11.78 -3.68
C VAL A 171 -14.80 12.36 -2.31
N LYS A 172 -13.87 12.43 -1.35
CA LYS A 172 -14.10 13.04 -0.03
C LYS A 172 -14.51 14.51 -0.12
N GLN A 173 -13.93 15.28 -1.05
CA GLN A 173 -14.27 16.69 -1.26
C GLN A 173 -15.65 16.88 -1.86
N ALA A 174 -16.10 15.96 -2.71
CA ALA A 174 -17.44 16.02 -3.28
C ALA A 174 -18.54 15.63 -2.28
N ASN A 175 -18.15 15.02 -1.15
CA ASN A 175 -19.07 14.53 -0.10
C ASN A 175 -20.28 13.75 -0.65
N PRO A 176 -20.07 12.74 -1.52
CA PRO A 176 -21.17 11.94 -2.04
C PRO A 176 -21.70 11.02 -0.94
N VAL A 177 -22.99 10.81 -0.93
CA VAL A 177 -23.57 9.65 -0.25
C VAL A 177 -23.14 8.42 -1.07
N MET A 178 -22.05 7.79 -0.66
CA MET A 178 -21.55 6.56 -1.26
C MET A 178 -22.23 5.37 -0.58
N ALA A 179 -23.50 5.21 -0.82
CA ALA A 179 -24.20 3.98 -0.47
C ALA A 179 -25.05 3.57 -1.68
N THR A 180 -24.90 2.34 -2.11
CA THR A 180 -25.81 1.70 -3.08
C THR A 180 -27.20 1.52 -2.49
N MET A 181 -27.30 1.62 -1.16
CA MET A 181 -28.52 1.48 -0.38
C MET A 181 -28.66 2.65 0.59
N SER A 182 -29.90 3.08 0.84
CA SER A 182 -30.21 4.00 1.93
C SER A 182 -29.90 3.38 3.30
N ASP A 183 -29.70 4.19 4.32
CA ASP A 183 -29.46 3.73 5.69
C ASP A 183 -30.59 2.80 6.17
N ALA A 184 -31.84 3.05 5.76
CA ALA A 184 -33.01 2.22 6.10
C ALA A 184 -32.96 0.85 5.41
N GLU A 185 -32.64 0.76 4.13
CA GLU A 185 -32.45 -0.50 3.40
C GLU A 185 -31.29 -1.28 3.99
N TRP A 186 -30.21 -0.56 4.34
CA TRP A 186 -29.05 -1.15 4.97
C TRP A 186 -29.36 -1.79 6.33
N GLN A 187 -30.17 -1.15 7.18
CA GLN A 187 -30.65 -1.71 8.46
C GLN A 187 -31.47 -3.00 8.27
N ILE A 188 -32.28 -3.08 7.21
CA ILE A 188 -33.05 -4.28 6.88
C ILE A 188 -32.11 -5.45 6.52
N VAL A 189 -31.11 -5.18 5.67
CA VAL A 189 -30.11 -6.18 5.27
C VAL A 189 -29.27 -6.63 6.46
N GLN A 190 -28.86 -5.73 7.34
CA GLN A 190 -28.13 -6.04 8.56
C GLN A 190 -28.93 -6.99 9.47
N SER A 191 -30.21 -6.68 9.69
CA SER A 191 -31.06 -7.50 10.54
C SER A 191 -31.27 -8.91 9.96
N ALA A 192 -31.43 -9.02 8.63
CA ALA A 192 -31.55 -10.29 7.94
C ALA A 192 -30.25 -11.12 7.99
N LEU A 193 -29.10 -10.49 7.75
CA LEU A 193 -27.79 -11.15 7.83
C LEU A 193 -27.44 -11.60 9.25
N SER A 194 -27.75 -10.80 10.26
CA SER A 194 -27.53 -11.15 11.67
C SER A 194 -28.38 -12.35 12.10
N GLN A 195 -29.57 -12.51 11.55
CA GLN A 195 -30.43 -13.65 11.79
C GLN A 195 -29.93 -14.91 11.07
N GLN A 196 -29.48 -14.80 9.84
CA GLN A 196 -29.05 -15.91 9.00
C GLN A 196 -27.61 -16.39 9.29
N PHE A 197 -26.75 -15.48 9.75
CA PHE A 197 -25.34 -15.74 10.04
C PHE A 197 -24.94 -15.23 11.43
N PRO A 198 -25.42 -15.85 12.52
CA PRO A 198 -25.15 -15.40 13.89
C PRO A 198 -23.65 -15.38 14.26
N LEU A 199 -22.81 -16.15 13.53
CA LEU A 199 -21.34 -16.12 13.69
C LEU A 199 -20.68 -14.84 13.16
N LEU A 200 -21.35 -14.11 12.25
CA LEU A 200 -20.93 -12.79 11.79
C LEU A 200 -21.41 -11.68 12.73
N ALA A 201 -22.36 -11.97 13.59
CA ALA A 201 -22.93 -11.08 14.62
C ALA A 201 -22.12 -11.07 15.92
N GLY A 202 -20.84 -11.46 15.89
CA GLY A 202 -19.93 -11.32 17.02
C GLY A 202 -19.90 -9.88 17.55
N SER A 203 -19.36 -9.67 18.74
CA SER A 203 -19.44 -8.47 19.59
C SER A 203 -19.15 -7.10 18.93
N HIS A 204 -18.85 -7.07 17.65
CA HIS A 204 -18.74 -5.87 16.80
C HIS A 204 -19.39 -6.17 15.46
N ASN A 205 -20.59 -5.64 15.25
CA ASN A 205 -21.25 -5.69 13.96
C ASN A 205 -20.42 -4.85 12.95
N PRO A 206 -19.74 -5.47 11.97
CA PRO A 206 -18.89 -4.75 11.02
C PRO A 206 -19.68 -3.76 10.16
N PHE A 207 -21.00 -3.90 10.12
CA PHE A 207 -21.91 -3.10 9.30
C PHE A 207 -22.31 -1.78 9.96
N GLU A 208 -22.28 -1.72 11.28
CA GLU A 208 -22.56 -0.48 12.03
C GLU A 208 -21.32 0.42 12.13
N ALA A 209 -20.12 -0.15 11.90
CA ALA A 209 -18.87 0.55 12.19
C ALA A 209 -18.35 1.41 11.05
N PHE A 210 -18.69 1.12 9.78
CA PHE A 210 -18.09 1.78 8.63
C PHE A 210 -19.09 2.07 7.51
N SER A 211 -19.15 3.33 7.06
CA SER A 211 -19.71 3.67 5.75
C SER A 211 -18.85 3.06 4.63
N LEU A 212 -19.41 2.96 3.41
CA LEU A 212 -18.66 2.44 2.26
C LEU A 212 -17.37 3.25 2.00
N LEU A 213 -17.45 4.58 2.08
CA LEU A 213 -16.29 5.45 1.88
C LEU A 213 -15.23 5.28 2.97
N GLU A 214 -15.63 5.09 4.22
CA GLU A 214 -14.71 4.81 5.33
C GLU A 214 -14.04 3.44 5.14
N ALA A 215 -14.79 2.42 4.74
CA ALA A 215 -14.25 1.09 4.46
C ALA A 215 -13.22 1.14 3.32
N ILE A 216 -13.55 1.75 2.18
CA ILE A 216 -12.62 1.96 1.06
C ILE A 216 -11.40 2.76 1.53
N SER A 217 -11.61 3.85 2.27
CA SER A 217 -10.51 4.70 2.75
C SER A 217 -9.56 3.94 3.66
N PHE A 218 -10.08 3.10 4.54
CA PHE A 218 -9.28 2.28 5.44
C PHE A 218 -8.45 1.24 4.68
N ILE A 219 -9.04 0.54 3.73
CA ILE A 219 -8.35 -0.48 2.92
C ILE A 219 -7.27 0.16 2.05
N GLN A 220 -7.57 1.30 1.44
CA GLN A 220 -6.65 2.00 0.54
C GLN A 220 -5.54 2.77 1.29
N GLN A 221 -5.80 3.20 2.51
CA GLN A 221 -4.89 3.96 3.36
C GLN A 221 -5.05 3.54 4.83
N PRO A 222 -4.58 2.35 5.21
CA PRO A 222 -4.68 1.91 6.60
C PRO A 222 -3.99 2.89 7.55
N PRO A 223 -4.58 3.19 8.70
CA PRO A 223 -3.97 4.06 9.69
C PRO A 223 -2.71 3.41 10.29
N ILE A 224 -1.79 4.24 10.75
CA ILE A 224 -0.59 3.79 11.46
C ILE A 224 -0.95 3.66 12.94
N TYR A 225 -0.68 2.50 13.51
CA TYR A 225 -0.84 2.26 14.94
C TYR A 225 0.52 2.34 15.63
N THR A 226 0.57 3.02 16.77
CA THR A 226 1.77 3.09 17.63
C THR A 226 2.02 1.78 18.37
N ASP A 227 0.95 1.02 18.63
CA ASP A 227 1.02 -0.33 19.19
C ASP A 227 1.38 -1.34 18.09
N SER A 228 2.56 -1.93 18.20
CA SER A 228 3.08 -2.92 17.24
C SER A 228 2.20 -4.17 17.14
N ASN A 229 1.61 -4.63 18.25
CA ASN A 229 0.73 -5.80 18.24
C ASN A 229 -0.57 -5.49 17.48
N LYS A 230 -1.15 -4.32 17.70
CA LYS A 230 -2.33 -3.87 16.96
C LYS A 230 -2.02 -3.71 15.48
N GLN A 231 -0.85 -3.19 15.11
CA GLN A 231 -0.41 -3.05 13.73
C GLN A 231 -0.33 -4.43 13.03
N ILE A 232 0.25 -5.42 13.69
CA ILE A 232 0.35 -6.80 13.17
C ILE A 232 -1.04 -7.43 12.99
N LEU A 233 -1.91 -7.31 13.98
CA LEU A 233 -3.29 -7.84 13.91
C LEU A 233 -4.08 -7.22 12.76
N VAL A 234 -3.97 -5.91 12.56
CA VAL A 234 -4.62 -5.22 11.45
C VAL A 234 -4.05 -5.67 10.10
N LEU A 235 -2.72 -5.82 10.00
CA LEU A 235 -2.07 -6.34 8.80
C LEU A 235 -2.57 -7.74 8.43
N GLU A 236 -2.59 -8.66 9.40
CA GLU A 236 -3.10 -10.03 9.18
C GLU A 236 -4.57 -10.03 8.79
N ALA A 237 -5.41 -9.25 9.47
CA ALA A 237 -6.84 -9.13 9.16
C ALA A 237 -7.08 -8.57 7.75
N LEU A 238 -6.29 -7.60 7.29
CA LEU A 238 -6.37 -7.07 5.93
C LEU A 238 -5.90 -8.09 4.89
N LYS A 239 -4.79 -8.80 5.14
CA LYS A 239 -4.27 -9.85 4.23
C LYS A 239 -5.24 -11.00 4.08
N ASN A 240 -5.85 -11.44 5.19
CA ASN A 240 -6.82 -12.53 5.21
C ASN A 240 -8.25 -12.07 4.87
N ARG A 241 -8.46 -10.78 4.55
CA ARG A 241 -9.76 -10.17 4.26
C ARG A 241 -10.79 -10.34 5.39
N SER A 242 -10.34 -10.60 6.61
CA SER A 242 -11.19 -10.74 7.81
C SER A 242 -11.44 -9.41 8.54
N HIS A 243 -10.78 -8.32 8.12
CA HIS A 243 -11.03 -7.00 8.70
C HIS A 243 -12.48 -6.55 8.40
N PRO A 244 -13.19 -5.91 9.35
CA PRO A 244 -14.57 -5.46 9.16
C PRO A 244 -14.79 -4.61 7.91
N THR A 245 -13.82 -3.77 7.54
CA THR A 245 -13.89 -2.97 6.30
C THR A 245 -13.89 -3.82 5.03
N CYS A 246 -13.14 -4.94 5.02
CA CYS A 246 -13.16 -5.88 3.89
C CYS A 246 -14.51 -6.60 3.79
N GLN A 247 -15.05 -7.01 4.93
CA GLN A 247 -16.37 -7.65 4.99
C GLN A 247 -17.46 -6.68 4.52
N ARG A 248 -17.37 -5.40 4.89
CA ARG A 248 -18.29 -4.36 4.41
C ARG A 248 -18.32 -4.27 2.88
N LEU A 249 -17.16 -4.30 2.21
CA LEU A 249 -17.09 -4.26 0.75
C LEU A 249 -17.60 -5.55 0.10
N MET A 250 -17.31 -6.73 0.66
CA MET A 250 -17.80 -7.99 0.11
C MET A 250 -19.34 -8.04 0.09
N ILE A 251 -19.97 -7.45 1.07
CA ILE A 251 -21.44 -7.42 1.11
C ILE A 251 -22.01 -6.45 0.11
N GLU A 252 -21.41 -5.28 -0.06
CA GLU A 252 -21.81 -4.34 -1.14
C GLU A 252 -21.72 -5.01 -2.52
N GLU A 253 -20.69 -5.80 -2.78
CA GLU A 253 -20.53 -6.53 -4.04
C GLU A 253 -21.58 -7.64 -4.24
N ILE A 254 -22.02 -8.30 -3.15
CA ILE A 254 -23.06 -9.35 -3.22
C ILE A 254 -24.45 -8.73 -3.48
N LEU A 255 -24.66 -7.49 -3.03
CA LEU A 255 -25.96 -6.81 -3.07
C LEU A 255 -26.12 -5.91 -4.29
N ALA A 256 -25.05 -5.60 -5.03
CA ALA A 256 -25.05 -4.80 -6.25
C ALA A 256 -25.42 -5.63 -7.48
#